data_20ecae8662e2425b488e39c7d0de164f
#
_entry.id   20ecae8662e2425b488e39c7d0de164f
#
_cell.length_a   1.000
_cell.length_b   1.000
_cell.length_c   1.000
_cell.angle_alpha   90.00
_cell.angle_beta   90.00
_cell.angle_gamma   90.00
#
_symmetry.space_group_name_H-M   'P 1'
#
loop_
_entity.id
_entity.type
_entity.pdbx_description
1 polymer ?
#
loop_
_entity_poly.entity_id
_entity_poly.type
_entity_poly.pdbx_seq_one_letter_code
_entity_poly.pdbx_strand_id
1 'polypeptide(L)'
;TTGGIPLAAAITRSLGDSYRRRGKKPKPFPTTPPQRVPIGDGTITTYTFGKDLYADMLAAIAGAQRQILFETYIWKGDEIGGRFKDALAAAANRGVDVHCIYDGFANLVVSPRFKRFPANMKVLRYPAYSAGLRFFNLRHYGRDHRKILVVDDEVGFVGGYNIGTPYETEWRDTHIRISGPG
;
A
#
# COMPACT_ATOMS: atom_id res chain seq x y z
N THR A 1 5.80 -7.51 36.25
CA THR A 1 4.43 -6.93 36.37
C THR A 1 4.32 -5.50 35.84
N THR A 2 5.19 -5.02 34.93
CA THR A 2 5.22 -3.63 34.43
C THR A 2 4.60 -3.44 33.04
N GLY A 3 4.06 -4.48 32.41
CA GLY A 3 3.50 -4.40 31.05
C GLY A 3 2.05 -3.88 30.96
N GLY A 4 1.30 -3.83 32.06
CA GLY A 4 -0.12 -3.45 32.02
C GLY A 4 -0.39 -1.93 31.98
N ILE A 5 0.51 -1.13 32.52
CA ILE A 5 0.33 0.34 32.62
C ILE A 5 0.39 1.02 31.24
N PRO A 6 1.34 0.70 30.33
CA PRO A 6 1.40 1.31 29.01
C PRO A 6 0.17 0.98 28.14
N LEU A 7 -0.34 -0.25 28.22
CA LEU A 7 -1.52 -0.66 27.44
C LEU A 7 -2.79 0.03 27.94
N ALA A 8 -3.00 0.09 29.26
CA ALA A 8 -4.13 0.81 29.85
C ALA A 8 -4.10 2.30 29.51
N ALA A 9 -2.92 2.94 29.57
CA ALA A 9 -2.75 4.32 29.20
C ALA A 9 -3.03 4.58 27.70
N ALA A 10 -2.62 3.67 26.81
CA ALA A 10 -2.89 3.75 25.38
C ALA A 10 -4.39 3.61 25.09
N ILE A 11 -5.07 2.67 25.74
CA ILE A 11 -6.54 2.47 25.62
C ILE A 11 -7.29 3.70 26.12
N THR A 12 -6.94 4.22 27.29
CA THR A 12 -7.59 5.42 27.88
C THR A 12 -7.40 6.64 26.99
N ARG A 13 -6.22 6.82 26.41
CA ARG A 13 -5.93 7.90 25.46
C ARG A 13 -6.75 7.77 24.19
N SER A 14 -6.81 6.55 23.62
CA SER A 14 -7.59 6.27 22.42
C SER A 14 -9.09 6.50 22.63
N LEU A 15 -9.64 6.07 23.78
CA LEU A 15 -11.04 6.30 24.14
C LEU A 15 -11.31 7.78 24.39
N GLY A 16 -10.41 8.49 25.07
CA GLY A 16 -10.51 9.95 25.31
C GLY A 16 -10.48 10.75 24.00
N ASP A 17 -9.63 10.38 23.05
CA ASP A 17 -9.56 11.02 21.73
C ASP A 17 -10.81 10.71 20.89
N SER A 18 -11.32 9.49 20.95
CA SER A 18 -12.59 9.11 20.29
C SER A 18 -13.76 9.89 20.84
N TYR A 19 -13.82 10.09 22.16
CA TYR A 19 -14.86 10.90 22.82
C TYR A 19 -14.75 12.38 22.46
N ARG A 20 -13.53 12.94 22.43
CA ARG A 20 -13.28 14.35 22.06
C ARG A 20 -13.61 14.65 20.60
N ARG A 21 -13.54 13.64 19.73
CA ARG A 21 -13.88 13.75 18.29
C ARG A 21 -15.35 13.54 17.99
N ARG A 22 -16.14 13.02 18.94
CA ARG A 22 -17.58 12.80 18.77
C ARG A 22 -18.29 14.12 18.48
N GLY A 23 -19.00 14.18 17.35
CA GLY A 23 -19.76 15.36 16.93
C GLY A 23 -18.94 16.49 16.27
N LYS A 24 -17.61 16.38 16.16
CA LYS A 24 -16.82 17.35 15.39
C LYS A 24 -16.83 16.95 13.93
N LYS A 25 -17.24 17.87 13.05
CA LYS A 25 -17.06 17.67 11.60
C LYS A 25 -15.57 17.47 11.31
N PRO A 26 -15.20 16.45 10.53
CA PRO A 26 -13.80 16.27 10.15
C PRO A 26 -13.32 17.56 9.46
N LYS A 27 -12.15 18.05 9.86
CA LYS A 27 -11.51 19.14 9.15
C LYS A 27 -11.19 18.66 7.73
N PRO A 28 -11.32 19.53 6.71
CA PRO A 28 -10.95 19.15 5.35
C PRO A 28 -9.50 18.66 5.35
N PHE A 29 -9.25 17.57 4.63
CA PHE A 29 -7.91 17.03 4.49
C PHE A 29 -7.06 18.03 3.71
N PRO A 30 -5.95 18.53 4.29
CA PRO A 30 -5.10 19.49 3.57
C PRO A 30 -4.40 18.75 2.44
N THR A 31 -4.65 19.20 1.22
CA THR A 31 -4.06 18.66 -0.01
C THR A 31 -3.00 19.62 -0.54
N THR A 32 -1.91 19.04 -1.03
CA THR A 32 -0.89 19.78 -1.79
C THR A 32 -0.80 19.12 -3.16
N PRO A 33 -0.89 19.90 -4.25
CA PRO A 33 -0.74 19.36 -5.60
C PRO A 33 0.58 18.61 -5.75
N PRO A 34 0.64 17.57 -6.60
CA PRO A 34 1.88 16.88 -6.91
C PRO A 34 2.98 17.83 -7.35
N GLN A 35 4.17 17.70 -6.79
CA GLN A 35 5.32 18.53 -7.11
C GLN A 35 6.31 17.75 -7.97
N ARG A 36 6.65 18.31 -9.13
CA ARG A 36 7.60 17.71 -10.07
C ARG A 36 8.94 18.45 -10.02
N VAL A 37 10.01 17.67 -9.94
CA VAL A 37 11.38 18.17 -9.96
C VAL A 37 12.17 17.35 -10.98
N PRO A 38 12.80 17.97 -11.98
CA PRO A 38 13.71 17.27 -12.89
C PRO A 38 14.95 16.79 -12.12
N ILE A 39 15.45 15.61 -12.47
CA ILE A 39 16.68 15.04 -11.92
C ILE A 39 17.41 14.29 -13.03
N GLY A 40 18.57 14.80 -13.47
CA GLY A 40 19.23 14.26 -14.66
C GLY A 40 18.30 14.24 -15.85
N ASP A 41 18.20 13.09 -16.51
CA ASP A 41 17.29 12.88 -17.66
C ASP A 41 15.88 12.42 -17.23
N GLY A 42 15.64 12.34 -15.93
CA GLY A 42 14.38 11.89 -15.36
C GLY A 42 13.61 12.96 -14.59
N THR A 43 12.56 12.52 -13.90
CA THR A 43 11.70 13.38 -13.09
C THR A 43 11.31 12.69 -11.82
N ILE A 44 11.36 13.39 -10.69
CA ILE A 44 10.74 12.95 -9.43
C ILE A 44 9.44 13.74 -9.23
N THR A 45 8.35 13.04 -8.96
CA THR A 45 7.08 13.64 -8.54
C THR A 45 6.77 13.25 -7.12
N THR A 46 6.53 14.21 -6.24
CA THR A 46 6.18 13.98 -4.83
C THR A 46 4.67 14.11 -4.63
N TYR A 47 4.07 13.14 -3.98
CA TYR A 47 2.66 13.10 -3.60
C TYR A 47 2.51 13.12 -2.08
N THR A 48 1.59 13.95 -1.60
CA THR A 48 1.17 14.02 -0.18
C THR A 48 -0.32 13.75 -0.01
N PHE A 49 -1.02 13.44 -1.11
CA PHE A 49 -2.44 13.11 -1.14
C PHE A 49 -2.67 11.83 -1.93
N GLY A 50 -3.30 10.83 -1.28
CA GLY A 50 -3.46 9.50 -1.83
C GLY A 50 -4.27 9.45 -3.12
N LYS A 51 -5.29 10.32 -3.28
CA LYS A 51 -6.11 10.37 -4.49
C LYS A 51 -5.29 10.68 -5.73
N ASP A 52 -4.40 11.67 -5.66
CA ASP A 52 -3.55 12.06 -6.78
C ASP A 52 -2.52 10.96 -7.09
N LEU A 53 -1.93 10.36 -6.03
CA LEU A 53 -1.02 9.24 -6.14
C LEU A 53 -1.68 8.04 -6.84
N TYR A 54 -2.87 7.63 -6.39
CA TYR A 54 -3.55 6.44 -6.92
C TYR A 54 -4.01 6.63 -8.36
N ALA A 55 -4.42 7.84 -8.73
CA ALA A 55 -4.74 8.16 -10.12
C ALA A 55 -3.53 7.91 -11.03
N ASP A 56 -2.35 8.34 -10.61
CA ASP A 56 -1.12 8.18 -11.39
C ASP A 56 -0.59 6.73 -11.38
N MET A 57 -0.66 6.04 -10.23
CA MET A 57 -0.31 4.61 -10.13
C MET A 57 -1.21 3.75 -11.04
N LEU A 58 -2.53 3.98 -11.00
CA LEU A 58 -3.48 3.24 -11.84
C LEU A 58 -3.29 3.54 -13.34
N ALA A 59 -2.95 4.79 -13.68
CA ALA A 59 -2.61 5.16 -15.06
C ALA A 59 -1.32 4.45 -15.52
N ALA A 60 -0.30 4.36 -14.67
CA ALA A 60 0.93 3.63 -14.98
C ALA A 60 0.66 2.13 -15.19
N ILE A 61 -0.13 1.49 -14.31
CA ILE A 61 -0.55 0.08 -14.47
C ILE A 61 -1.33 -0.14 -15.77
N ALA A 62 -2.22 0.80 -16.13
CA ALA A 62 -3.00 0.71 -17.36
C ALA A 62 -2.12 0.83 -18.61
N GLY A 63 -1.04 1.63 -18.54
CA GLY A 63 -0.07 1.82 -19.63
C GLY A 63 0.99 0.74 -19.77
N ALA A 64 1.13 -0.15 -18.79
CA ALA A 64 2.16 -1.19 -18.76
C ALA A 64 2.15 -2.09 -20.00
N GLN A 65 3.34 -2.37 -20.53
CA GLN A 65 3.56 -3.16 -21.75
C GLN A 65 4.32 -4.48 -21.49
N ARG A 66 5.23 -4.51 -20.51
CA ARG A 66 6.13 -5.64 -20.28
C ARG A 66 5.96 -6.27 -18.90
N GLN A 67 6.17 -5.49 -17.85
CA GLN A 67 6.24 -6.01 -16.50
C GLN A 67 5.68 -5.04 -15.47
N ILE A 68 5.04 -5.58 -14.44
CA ILE A 68 4.64 -4.85 -13.23
C ILE A 68 5.17 -5.59 -12.01
N LEU A 69 5.94 -4.89 -11.16
CA LEU A 69 6.33 -5.33 -9.83
C LEU A 69 5.57 -4.50 -8.80
N PHE A 70 4.67 -5.13 -8.07
CA PHE A 70 3.81 -4.48 -7.09
C PHE A 70 3.99 -5.08 -5.71
N GLU A 71 4.35 -4.26 -4.74
CA GLU A 71 4.57 -4.69 -3.35
C GLU A 71 3.87 -3.74 -2.40
N THR A 72 3.08 -4.28 -1.47
CA THR A 72 2.36 -3.44 -0.49
C THR A 72 2.19 -4.13 0.85
N TYR A 73 2.33 -3.36 1.94
CA TYR A 73 2.12 -3.88 3.29
C TYR A 73 0.63 -4.16 3.55
N ILE A 74 -0.23 -3.16 3.39
CA ILE A 74 -1.69 -3.32 3.54
C ILE A 74 -2.36 -3.17 2.18
N TRP A 75 -3.13 -4.19 1.80
CA TRP A 75 -4.01 -4.16 0.64
C TRP A 75 -5.44 -4.45 1.07
N LYS A 76 -6.23 -3.41 1.30
CA LYS A 76 -7.60 -3.57 1.76
C LYS A 76 -8.50 -4.16 0.68
N GLY A 77 -9.49 -4.95 1.11
CA GLY A 77 -10.52 -5.50 0.22
C GLY A 77 -11.71 -4.54 0.04
N ASP A 78 -11.45 -3.24 0.00
CA ASP A 78 -12.43 -2.17 -0.22
C ASP A 78 -12.46 -1.73 -1.71
N GLU A 79 -13.16 -0.65 -2.01
CA GLU A 79 -13.32 -0.13 -3.37
C GLU A 79 -11.97 0.16 -4.03
N ILE A 80 -11.10 0.89 -3.36
CA ILE A 80 -9.78 1.24 -3.90
C ILE A 80 -8.91 0.01 -4.08
N GLY A 81 -8.89 -0.90 -3.08
CA GLY A 81 -8.17 -2.16 -3.21
C GLY A 81 -8.67 -3.01 -4.38
N GLY A 82 -9.99 -3.01 -4.61
CA GLY A 82 -10.62 -3.64 -5.77
C GLY A 82 -10.13 -3.05 -7.09
N ARG A 83 -10.14 -1.72 -7.22
CA ARG A 83 -9.66 -1.01 -8.42
C ARG A 83 -8.21 -1.37 -8.77
N PHE A 84 -7.31 -1.42 -7.77
CA PHE A 84 -5.93 -1.85 -8.00
C PHE A 84 -5.85 -3.30 -8.46
N LYS A 85 -6.61 -4.20 -7.81
CA LYS A 85 -6.65 -5.62 -8.19
C LYS A 85 -7.15 -5.80 -9.63
N ASP A 86 -8.20 -5.11 -10.00
CA ASP A 86 -8.80 -5.19 -11.33
C ASP A 86 -7.85 -4.61 -12.40
N ALA A 87 -7.17 -3.51 -12.10
CA ALA A 87 -6.18 -2.92 -13.00
C ALA A 87 -4.98 -3.86 -13.26
N LEU A 88 -4.45 -4.49 -12.19
CA LEU A 88 -3.37 -5.48 -12.30
C LEU A 88 -3.81 -6.74 -13.04
N ALA A 89 -5.03 -7.23 -12.79
CA ALA A 89 -5.60 -8.35 -13.52
C ALA A 89 -5.82 -8.02 -15.01
N ALA A 90 -6.28 -6.80 -15.32
CA ALA A 90 -6.43 -6.35 -16.70
C ALA A 90 -5.06 -6.25 -17.42
N ALA A 91 -4.01 -5.80 -16.73
CA ALA A 91 -2.64 -5.80 -17.26
C ALA A 91 -2.16 -7.23 -17.56
N ALA A 92 -2.34 -8.16 -16.61
CA ALA A 92 -2.00 -9.57 -16.82
C ALA A 92 -2.77 -10.20 -17.99
N ASN A 93 -4.05 -9.84 -18.18
CA ASN A 93 -4.86 -10.31 -19.31
C ASN A 93 -4.37 -9.74 -20.66
N ARG A 94 -3.67 -8.60 -20.67
CA ARG A 94 -3.00 -8.06 -21.88
C ARG A 94 -1.65 -8.75 -22.16
N GLY A 95 -1.18 -9.65 -21.29
CA GLY A 95 0.09 -10.35 -21.43
C GLY A 95 1.26 -9.71 -20.67
N VAL A 96 1.00 -8.67 -19.86
CA VAL A 96 2.00 -8.07 -18.98
C VAL A 96 2.39 -9.06 -17.87
N ASP A 97 3.69 -9.21 -17.57
CA ASP A 97 4.18 -10.07 -16.49
C ASP A 97 3.98 -9.37 -15.13
N VAL A 98 2.90 -9.75 -14.43
CA VAL A 98 2.48 -9.10 -13.18
C VAL A 98 2.90 -9.92 -11.97
N HIS A 99 3.77 -9.33 -11.14
CA HIS A 99 4.22 -9.87 -9.86
C HIS A 99 3.69 -9.01 -8.72
N CYS A 100 3.02 -9.64 -7.76
CA CYS A 100 2.49 -8.95 -6.59
C CYS A 100 3.00 -9.59 -5.30
N ILE A 101 3.39 -8.77 -4.34
CA ILE A 101 3.71 -9.21 -2.97
C ILE A 101 2.86 -8.41 -1.99
N TYR A 102 2.24 -9.09 -1.03
CA TYR A 102 1.56 -8.43 0.08
C TYR A 102 1.82 -9.14 1.41
N ASP A 103 1.87 -8.36 2.50
CA ASP A 103 2.11 -8.92 3.83
C ASP A 103 0.89 -9.71 4.33
N GLY A 104 1.11 -10.95 4.76
CA GLY A 104 0.03 -11.84 5.19
C GLY A 104 -0.56 -11.47 6.55
N PHE A 105 0.23 -10.85 7.45
CA PHE A 105 -0.23 -10.43 8.77
C PHE A 105 -1.07 -9.15 8.69
N ALA A 106 -0.58 -8.14 7.99
CA ALA A 106 -1.30 -6.88 7.80
C ALA A 106 -2.65 -7.06 7.10
N ASN A 107 -2.81 -8.16 6.37
CA ASN A 107 -4.00 -8.48 5.59
C ASN A 107 -4.82 -9.66 6.16
N LEU A 108 -4.66 -10.01 7.44
CA LEU A 108 -5.42 -11.10 8.07
C LEU A 108 -6.94 -10.88 8.00
N VAL A 109 -7.39 -9.65 8.22
CA VAL A 109 -8.81 -9.28 8.23
C VAL A 109 -9.43 -9.14 6.83
N VAL A 110 -8.62 -9.16 5.77
CA VAL A 110 -9.11 -9.09 4.39
C VAL A 110 -9.73 -10.42 3.99
N SER A 111 -10.91 -10.37 3.36
CA SER A 111 -11.67 -11.56 3.04
C SER A 111 -10.90 -12.55 2.14
N PRO A 112 -11.09 -13.87 2.33
CA PRO A 112 -10.48 -14.88 1.46
C PRO A 112 -10.90 -14.73 -0.02
N ARG A 113 -12.11 -14.24 -0.28
CA ARG A 113 -12.60 -13.98 -1.63
C ARG A 113 -11.76 -12.91 -2.34
N PHE A 114 -11.41 -11.83 -1.65
CA PHE A 114 -10.55 -10.78 -2.20
C PHE A 114 -9.15 -11.31 -2.53
N LYS A 115 -8.62 -12.24 -1.72
CA LYS A 115 -7.30 -12.86 -1.87
C LYS A 115 -7.21 -13.91 -2.99
N ARG A 116 -8.27 -14.12 -3.77
CA ARG A 116 -8.24 -14.96 -4.97
C ARG A 116 -7.83 -14.10 -6.16
N PHE A 117 -6.68 -14.38 -6.71
CA PHE A 117 -6.13 -13.68 -7.89
C PHE A 117 -6.24 -14.57 -9.13
N PRO A 118 -6.32 -13.98 -10.34
CA PRO A 118 -6.21 -14.73 -11.58
C PRO A 118 -4.92 -15.54 -11.67
N ALA A 119 -4.97 -16.69 -12.35
CA ALA A 119 -3.84 -17.61 -12.44
C ALA A 119 -2.66 -17.06 -13.28
N ASN A 120 -2.91 -16.07 -14.11
CA ASN A 120 -1.89 -15.37 -14.92
C ASN A 120 -1.18 -14.24 -14.14
N MET A 121 -1.49 -14.04 -12.87
CA MET A 121 -0.77 -13.16 -11.96
C MET A 121 0.12 -13.99 -11.02
N LYS A 122 1.36 -13.58 -10.85
CA LYS A 122 2.29 -14.18 -9.89
C LYS A 122 2.16 -13.46 -8.55
N VAL A 123 1.44 -14.07 -7.60
CA VAL A 123 1.13 -13.42 -6.31
C VAL A 123 1.75 -14.17 -5.16
N LEU A 124 2.63 -13.51 -4.41
CA LEU A 124 3.25 -14.01 -3.20
C LEU A 124 2.64 -13.33 -1.96
N ARG A 125 2.10 -14.14 -1.09
CA ARG A 125 1.72 -13.71 0.25
C ARG A 125 2.93 -13.87 1.18
N TYR A 126 3.50 -12.77 1.67
CA TYR A 126 4.55 -12.82 2.69
C TYR A 126 3.99 -13.47 3.96
N PRO A 127 4.67 -14.48 4.56
CA PRO A 127 4.11 -15.25 5.66
C PRO A 127 3.73 -14.41 6.87
N ALA A 128 2.52 -14.63 7.39
CA ALA A 128 2.05 -13.95 8.60
C ALA A 128 2.74 -14.46 9.87
N TYR A 129 3.08 -15.75 9.87
CA TYR A 129 3.68 -16.45 11.00
C TYR A 129 4.74 -17.42 10.51
N SER A 130 5.76 -17.64 11.35
CA SER A 130 6.70 -18.75 11.17
C SER A 130 6.13 -20.01 11.79
N ALA A 131 6.16 -21.13 11.08
CA ALA A 131 5.67 -22.42 11.56
C ALA A 131 6.76 -23.22 12.30
N GLY A 132 6.32 -24.10 13.21
CA GLY A 132 7.18 -25.04 13.92
C GLY A 132 8.13 -24.38 14.92
N LEU A 133 9.33 -24.94 15.10
CA LEU A 133 10.35 -24.46 16.05
C LEU A 133 10.81 -23.01 15.77
N ARG A 134 10.57 -22.50 14.58
CA ARG A 134 10.85 -21.09 14.21
C ARG A 134 9.93 -20.09 14.92
N PHE A 135 8.82 -20.55 15.48
CA PHE A 135 7.90 -19.72 16.27
C PHE A 135 8.60 -19.02 17.45
N PHE A 136 9.61 -19.65 18.06
CA PHE A 136 10.37 -19.07 19.17
C PHE A 136 11.50 -18.13 18.76
N ASN A 137 11.76 -17.98 17.47
CA ASN A 137 12.82 -17.10 16.98
C ASN A 137 12.24 -15.76 16.49
N LEU A 138 12.43 -14.70 17.29
CA LEU A 138 11.92 -13.35 17.01
C LEU A 138 12.40 -12.78 15.66
N ARG A 139 13.53 -13.24 15.12
CA ARG A 139 14.04 -12.82 13.81
C ARG A 139 13.13 -13.23 12.65
N HIS A 140 12.24 -14.22 12.85
CA HIS A 140 11.29 -14.69 11.84
C HIS A 140 9.95 -13.94 11.85
N TYR A 141 9.81 -12.91 12.70
CA TYR A 141 8.61 -12.06 12.76
C TYR A 141 8.75 -10.75 11.97
N GLY A 142 9.75 -10.67 11.11
CA GLY A 142 9.88 -9.57 10.17
C GLY A 142 8.59 -9.34 9.38
N ARG A 143 8.28 -8.08 9.08
CA ARG A 143 7.13 -7.69 8.25
C ARG A 143 7.62 -7.08 6.96
N ASP A 144 6.93 -7.37 5.89
CA ASP A 144 7.18 -6.71 4.63
C ASP A 144 6.44 -5.37 4.60
N HIS A 145 7.11 -4.32 5.05
CA HIS A 145 6.51 -2.99 5.19
C HIS A 145 6.75 -2.09 3.97
N ARG A 146 7.25 -2.65 2.87
CA ARG A 146 7.50 -1.91 1.63
C ARG A 146 6.21 -1.58 0.90
N LYS A 147 6.20 -0.47 0.17
CA LYS A 147 5.14 -0.04 -0.72
C LYS A 147 5.79 0.47 -1.99
N ILE A 148 5.82 -0.39 -2.99
CA ILE A 148 6.58 -0.21 -4.23
C ILE A 148 5.68 -0.60 -5.40
N LEU A 149 5.72 0.19 -6.46
CA LEU A 149 5.23 -0.19 -7.77
C LEU A 149 6.31 0.16 -8.78
N VAL A 150 6.73 -0.80 -9.60
CA VAL A 150 7.59 -0.57 -10.74
C VAL A 150 6.87 -1.04 -11.99
N VAL A 151 6.89 -0.22 -13.03
CA VAL A 151 6.27 -0.50 -14.32
C VAL A 151 7.32 -0.36 -15.41
N ASP A 152 7.53 -1.44 -16.15
CA ASP A 152 8.37 -1.52 -17.35
C ASP A 152 9.85 -1.07 -17.17
N ASP A 153 10.34 -1.02 -15.93
CA ASP A 153 11.65 -0.46 -15.53
C ASP A 153 11.80 1.05 -15.83
N GLU A 154 10.74 1.72 -16.23
CA GLU A 154 10.73 3.13 -16.62
C GLU A 154 10.09 4.04 -15.56
N VAL A 155 9.14 3.49 -14.80
CA VAL A 155 8.38 4.23 -13.79
C VAL A 155 8.40 3.46 -12.48
N GLY A 156 8.90 4.10 -11.41
CA GLY A 156 8.90 3.57 -10.06
C GLY A 156 8.11 4.45 -9.11
N PHE A 157 7.32 3.84 -8.21
CA PHE A 157 6.67 4.51 -7.08
C PHE A 157 7.16 3.88 -5.79
N VAL A 158 7.53 4.71 -4.81
CA VAL A 158 7.95 4.26 -3.48
C VAL A 158 7.56 5.27 -2.40
N GLY A 159 7.12 4.78 -1.24
CA GLY A 159 6.78 5.66 -0.11
C GLY A 159 5.95 4.97 0.97
N GLY A 160 5.16 5.74 1.70
CA GLY A 160 4.45 5.26 2.87
C GLY A 160 3.00 4.86 2.65
N TYR A 161 2.37 5.22 1.53
CA TYR A 161 0.96 4.90 1.26
C TYR A 161 0.71 3.42 1.08
N ASN A 162 -0.23 2.86 1.84
CA ASN A 162 -0.81 1.54 1.62
C ASN A 162 -1.95 1.62 0.59
N ILE A 163 -2.60 0.51 0.23
CA ILE A 163 -3.70 0.46 -0.73
C ILE A 163 -5.04 0.26 0.00
N GLY A 164 -5.94 1.21 -0.17
CA GLY A 164 -7.29 1.17 0.41
C GLY A 164 -7.93 2.55 0.52
N THR A 165 -9.26 2.58 0.64
CA THR A 165 -10.08 3.81 0.67
C THR A 165 -9.64 4.82 1.73
N PRO A 166 -9.32 4.45 2.99
CA PRO A 166 -8.87 5.43 3.98
C PRO A 166 -7.56 6.13 3.61
N TYR A 167 -6.69 5.45 2.86
CA TYR A 167 -5.41 6.03 2.43
C TYR A 167 -5.56 6.98 1.25
N GLU A 168 -6.69 6.93 0.53
CA GLU A 168 -6.97 7.85 -0.56
C GLU A 168 -7.19 9.28 -0.08
N THR A 169 -7.98 9.47 1.01
CA THR A 169 -8.47 10.79 1.41
C THR A 169 -8.30 11.13 2.89
N GLU A 170 -8.12 10.13 3.77
CA GLU A 170 -8.13 10.32 5.22
C GLU A 170 -6.74 10.20 5.87
N TRP A 171 -5.80 9.59 5.17
CA TRP A 171 -4.44 9.34 5.65
C TRP A 171 -3.44 10.31 5.02
N ARG A 172 -2.41 10.63 5.78
CA ARG A 172 -1.29 11.43 5.30
C ARG A 172 -0.01 10.63 5.32
N ASP A 173 0.67 10.67 4.20
CA ASP A 173 1.98 10.10 4.02
C ASP A 173 2.69 10.80 2.86
N THR A 174 3.89 10.39 2.54
CA THR A 174 4.62 10.86 1.37
C THR A 174 4.94 9.67 0.48
N HIS A 175 4.74 9.86 -0.82
CA HIS A 175 5.11 8.92 -1.86
C HIS A 175 5.77 9.65 -3.00
N ILE A 176 6.73 9.03 -3.65
CA ILE A 176 7.36 9.59 -4.83
C ILE A 176 7.15 8.68 -6.04
N ARG A 177 7.05 9.31 -7.19
CA ARG A 177 7.21 8.67 -8.50
C ARG A 177 8.55 9.09 -9.08
N ILE A 178 9.28 8.15 -9.59
CA ILE A 178 10.51 8.36 -10.36
C ILE A 178 10.21 7.91 -11.79
N SER A 179 10.53 8.72 -12.77
CA SER A 179 10.41 8.37 -14.18
C SER A 179 11.61 8.87 -14.95
N GLY A 180 12.09 8.10 -15.88
CA GLY A 180 13.25 8.39 -16.71
C GLY A 180 13.76 7.13 -17.39
N PRO A 181 14.78 7.25 -18.27
CA PRO A 181 15.44 6.08 -18.80
C PRO A 181 16.06 5.27 -17.64
N GLY A 182 15.84 3.95 -17.66
CA GLY A 182 16.36 2.99 -16.68
C GLY A 182 17.84 2.75 -16.86
#